data_698c9df829e1df622972a61da036136f
#
_entry.id   698c9df829e1df622972a61da036136f
#
_cell.length_a   1.000
_cell.length_b   1.000
_cell.length_c   1.000
_cell.angle_alpha   90.00
_cell.angle_beta   90.00
_cell.angle_gamma   90.00
#
_symmetry.space_group_name_H-M   'P 1'
#
loop_
_entity.id
_entity.type
_entity.pdbx_description
1 polymer ?
#
loop_
_entity_poly.entity_id
_entity_poly.type
_entity_poly.pdbx_seq_one_letter_code
_entity_poly.pdbx_strand_id
1 'polypeptide(L)'
;MIIIGFPGIGKSSVTRAYEGDTNTTGYIDLESSNFVKDGNWVKEYCGLAIDLDLQGYNVFVSSHKNVREYLAEKQDIFPDIVEVFPSKELCGMWLNRLESRYMKCKTDKNERAFNYMRNNFDTAVDEMEHDAIIHKVRITKENMNDLKKAMADYWDERRFE
;
A
#
# COMPACT_ATOMS: atom_id res chain seq x y z
N MET A 1 5.27 -4.41 10.45
CA MET A 1 4.42 -4.91 9.31
C MET A 1 4.74 -4.11 8.05
N ILE A 2 4.90 -4.78 6.92
CA ILE A 2 5.09 -4.14 5.61
C ILE A 2 3.76 -4.15 4.85
N ILE A 3 3.31 -2.98 4.40
CA ILE A 3 2.00 -2.78 3.78
C ILE A 3 2.20 -2.32 2.34
N ILE A 4 1.97 -3.21 1.39
CA ILE A 4 2.00 -2.89 -0.04
C ILE A 4 0.69 -2.21 -0.40
N GLY A 5 0.74 -0.92 -0.68
CA GLY A 5 -0.46 -0.09 -0.83
C GLY A 5 -0.79 0.27 -2.27
N PHE A 6 -1.99 -0.11 -2.73
CA PHE A 6 -2.55 0.38 -4.00
C PHE A 6 -2.64 1.92 -4.00
N PRO A 7 -2.42 2.62 -5.11
CA PRO A 7 -2.57 4.06 -5.18
C PRO A 7 -3.95 4.53 -4.69
N GLY A 8 -3.98 5.47 -3.77
CA GLY A 8 -5.22 6.05 -3.24
C GLY A 8 -5.83 5.35 -2.02
N ILE A 9 -5.17 4.36 -1.42
CA ILE A 9 -5.69 3.64 -0.23
C ILE A 9 -5.80 4.50 1.05
N GLY A 10 -5.25 5.71 1.07
CA GLY A 10 -5.33 6.61 2.24
C GLY A 10 -4.09 6.61 3.14
N LYS A 11 -2.93 6.16 2.66
CA LYS A 11 -1.65 6.16 3.41
C LYS A 11 -1.37 7.48 4.12
N SER A 12 -1.47 8.59 3.41
CA SER A 12 -1.20 9.92 3.96
C SER A 12 -2.12 10.31 5.12
N SER A 13 -3.35 9.79 5.16
CA SER A 13 -4.28 10.06 6.27
C SER A 13 -3.90 9.29 7.53
N VAL A 14 -3.37 8.08 7.37
CA VAL A 14 -2.91 7.23 8.47
C VAL A 14 -1.59 7.77 9.03
N THR A 15 -0.61 8.08 8.19
CA THR A 15 0.68 8.62 8.63
C THR A 15 0.53 9.96 9.35
N ARG A 16 -0.31 10.88 8.87
CA ARG A 16 -0.59 12.16 9.54
C ARG A 16 -1.22 12.00 10.92
N ALA A 17 -2.05 10.97 11.10
CA ALA A 17 -2.68 10.71 12.40
C ALA A 17 -1.68 10.30 13.49
N TYR A 18 -0.46 9.90 13.12
CA TYR A 18 0.59 9.43 14.02
C TYR A 18 1.79 10.38 14.16
N GLU A 19 1.86 11.48 13.40
CA GLU A 19 2.96 12.47 13.43
C GLU A 19 3.17 13.17 14.78
N GLY A 20 2.36 12.92 15.76
CA GLY A 20 2.48 13.48 17.12
C GLY A 20 2.61 12.44 18.24
N ASP A 21 2.57 11.16 17.94
CA ASP A 21 2.64 10.11 18.96
C ASP A 21 4.06 9.54 19.04
N THR A 22 4.83 10.07 19.98
CA THR A 22 6.23 9.67 20.22
C THR A 22 6.37 8.33 20.97
N ASN A 23 5.29 7.73 21.42
CA ASN A 23 5.30 6.57 22.33
C ASN A 23 4.81 5.27 21.67
N THR A 24 4.31 5.31 20.43
CA THR A 24 3.88 4.13 19.68
C THR A 24 4.69 3.98 18.40
N THR A 25 4.95 2.74 18.02
CA THR A 25 5.47 2.39 16.70
C THR A 25 4.50 2.93 15.65
N GLY A 26 4.92 3.99 14.94
CA GLY A 26 4.08 4.71 14.01
C GLY A 26 4.00 4.07 12.63
N TYR A 27 3.20 4.68 11.78
CA TYR A 27 3.16 4.35 10.35
C TYR A 27 4.13 5.23 9.58
N ILE A 28 4.93 4.62 8.71
CA ILE A 28 5.87 5.29 7.81
C ILE A 28 5.40 5.08 6.36
N ASP A 29 5.27 6.15 5.58
CA ASP A 29 5.07 6.08 4.13
C ASP A 29 6.44 6.16 3.44
N LEU A 30 6.96 5.01 3.02
CA LEU A 30 8.26 4.93 2.35
C LEU A 30 8.08 5.20 0.85
N GLU A 31 8.45 6.41 0.44
CA GLU A 31 8.29 6.87 -0.94
C GLU A 31 9.34 6.29 -1.88
N SER A 32 8.92 5.47 -2.84
CA SER A 32 9.83 4.90 -3.84
C SER A 32 10.48 5.94 -4.77
N SER A 33 9.88 7.14 -4.88
CA SER A 33 10.44 8.25 -5.67
C SER A 33 11.74 8.82 -5.10
N ASN A 34 12.04 8.55 -3.83
CA ASN A 34 13.29 8.96 -3.18
C ASN A 34 14.48 8.06 -3.54
N PHE A 35 14.24 6.99 -4.28
CA PHE A 35 15.28 6.04 -4.70
C PHE A 35 15.63 6.23 -6.17
N VAL A 36 16.91 6.20 -6.49
CA VAL A 36 17.39 6.20 -7.87
C VAL A 36 17.02 4.86 -8.50
N LYS A 37 16.30 4.89 -9.63
CA LYS A 37 15.78 3.68 -10.30
C LYS A 37 16.87 2.98 -11.12
N ASP A 38 17.96 2.60 -10.47
CA ASP A 38 19.02 1.75 -11.02
C ASP A 38 18.69 0.25 -10.86
N GLY A 39 19.63 -0.63 -11.20
CA GLY A 39 19.45 -2.08 -11.10
C GLY A 39 19.28 -2.63 -9.67
N ASN A 40 19.60 -1.84 -8.64
CA ASN A 40 19.57 -2.26 -7.23
C ASN A 40 18.44 -1.61 -6.42
N TRP A 41 17.71 -0.66 -6.98
CA TRP A 41 16.76 0.17 -6.23
C TRP A 41 15.70 -0.63 -5.47
N VAL A 42 15.20 -1.73 -6.05
CA VAL A 42 14.18 -2.58 -5.39
C VAL A 42 14.75 -3.21 -4.13
N LYS A 43 15.96 -3.74 -4.22
CA LYS A 43 16.66 -4.36 -3.09
C LYS A 43 16.92 -3.34 -1.97
N GLU A 44 17.37 -2.16 -2.31
CA GLU A 44 17.62 -1.08 -1.35
C GLU A 44 16.33 -0.58 -0.72
N TYR A 45 15.30 -0.35 -1.52
CA TYR A 45 13.99 0.10 -1.09
C TYR A 45 13.31 -0.90 -0.15
N CYS A 46 13.22 -2.16 -0.58
CA CYS A 46 12.60 -3.22 0.23
C CYS A 46 13.47 -3.58 1.45
N GLY A 47 14.80 -3.50 1.33
CA GLY A 47 15.71 -3.68 2.46
C GLY A 47 15.46 -2.66 3.56
N LEU A 48 15.32 -1.37 3.21
CA LEU A 48 14.96 -0.33 4.17
C LEU A 48 13.58 -0.58 4.80
N ALA A 49 12.59 -1.02 4.00
CA ALA A 49 11.27 -1.35 4.53
C ALA A 49 11.33 -2.48 5.57
N ILE A 50 12.13 -3.52 5.31
CA ILE A 50 12.36 -4.64 6.25
C ILE A 50 13.06 -4.15 7.52
N ASP A 51 14.10 -3.32 7.40
CA ASP A 51 14.81 -2.77 8.55
C ASP A 51 13.89 -1.93 9.45
N LEU A 52 13.00 -1.15 8.86
CA LEU A 52 12.00 -0.37 9.59
C LEU A 52 10.94 -1.26 10.26
N ASP A 53 10.51 -2.31 9.58
CA ASP A 53 9.59 -3.30 10.17
C ASP A 53 10.23 -4.00 11.38
N LEU A 54 11.48 -4.42 11.29
CA LEU A 54 12.23 -5.00 12.41
C LEU A 54 12.41 -4.03 13.59
N GLN A 55 12.36 -2.72 13.35
CA GLN A 55 12.33 -1.69 14.38
C GLN A 55 10.93 -1.47 14.97
N GLY A 56 9.91 -2.18 14.49
CA GLY A 56 8.54 -2.13 15.00
C GLY A 56 7.63 -1.13 14.29
N TYR A 57 8.04 -0.55 13.17
CA TYR A 57 7.19 0.35 12.39
C TYR A 57 6.23 -0.42 11.48
N ASN A 58 5.09 0.20 11.17
CA ASN A 58 4.21 -0.19 10.08
C ASN A 58 4.62 0.61 8.83
N VAL A 59 5.13 -0.07 7.82
CA VAL A 59 5.78 0.57 6.67
C VAL A 59 4.93 0.41 5.43
N PHE A 60 4.42 1.52 4.89
CA PHE A 60 3.79 1.52 3.58
C PHE A 60 4.85 1.54 2.49
N VAL A 61 4.69 0.65 1.53
CA VAL A 61 5.52 0.58 0.33
C VAL A 61 4.67 0.67 -0.93
N SER A 62 5.32 0.97 -2.05
CA SER A 62 4.64 1.08 -3.33
C SER A 62 4.21 -0.29 -3.88
N SER A 63 3.15 -0.30 -4.69
CA SER A 63 2.62 -1.50 -5.34
C SER A 63 3.27 -1.84 -6.68
N HIS A 64 4.48 -1.36 -6.96
CA HIS A 64 5.20 -1.75 -8.17
C HIS A 64 5.40 -3.25 -8.24
N LYS A 65 5.24 -3.84 -9.41
CA LYS A 65 5.32 -5.28 -9.64
C LYS A 65 6.61 -5.88 -9.08
N ASN A 66 7.76 -5.28 -9.39
CA ASN A 66 9.06 -5.74 -8.93
C ASN A 66 9.25 -5.64 -7.39
N VAL A 67 8.59 -4.68 -6.73
CA VAL A 67 8.55 -4.58 -5.26
C VAL A 67 7.72 -5.72 -4.69
N ARG A 68 6.55 -6.00 -5.26
CA ARG A 68 5.68 -7.11 -4.84
C ARG A 68 6.37 -8.46 -5.01
N GLU A 69 7.01 -8.69 -6.16
CA GLU A 69 7.76 -9.91 -6.45
C GLU A 69 8.92 -10.11 -5.46
N TYR A 70 9.69 -9.07 -5.18
CA TYR A 70 10.79 -9.14 -4.20
C TYR A 70 10.29 -9.46 -2.78
N LEU A 71 9.21 -8.81 -2.34
CA LEU A 71 8.64 -9.03 -1.01
C LEU A 71 7.96 -10.41 -0.91
N ALA A 72 7.36 -10.91 -2.00
CA ALA A 72 6.79 -12.26 -2.04
C ALA A 72 7.83 -13.34 -1.73
N GLU A 73 9.07 -13.18 -2.21
CA GLU A 73 10.18 -14.10 -1.91
C GLU A 73 10.63 -14.06 -0.44
N LYS A 74 10.19 -13.05 0.32
CA LYS A 74 10.61 -12.83 1.71
C LYS A 74 9.55 -13.24 2.75
N GLN A 75 8.36 -13.63 2.33
CA GLN A 75 7.23 -13.91 3.24
C GLN A 75 7.51 -15.04 4.24
N ASP A 76 8.31 -16.04 3.87
CA ASP A 76 8.65 -17.13 4.79
C ASP A 76 9.49 -16.66 5.99
N ILE A 77 10.22 -15.56 5.82
CA ILE A 77 11.08 -14.98 6.87
C ILE A 77 10.36 -13.81 7.56
N PHE A 78 9.61 -13.04 6.80
CA PHE A 78 8.87 -11.86 7.24
C PHE A 78 7.37 -12.06 6.97
N PRO A 79 6.64 -12.74 7.87
CA PRO A 79 5.24 -13.13 7.63
C PRO A 79 4.25 -11.95 7.63
N ASP A 80 4.64 -10.81 8.20
CA ASP A 80 3.78 -9.63 8.31
C ASP A 80 3.86 -8.71 7.07
N ILE A 81 3.87 -9.32 5.86
CA ILE A 81 3.76 -8.60 4.59
C ILE A 81 2.32 -8.72 4.09
N VAL A 82 1.65 -7.59 3.88
CA VAL A 82 0.25 -7.53 3.48
C VAL A 82 0.05 -6.63 2.27
N GLU A 83 -0.81 -7.03 1.34
CA GLU A 83 -1.28 -6.18 0.25
C GLU A 83 -2.64 -5.57 0.59
N VAL A 84 -2.79 -4.28 0.28
CA VAL A 84 -4.05 -3.54 0.47
C VAL A 84 -4.46 -2.91 -0.85
N PHE A 85 -5.61 -3.33 -1.39
CA PHE A 85 -6.12 -2.87 -2.67
C PHE A 85 -7.65 -2.86 -2.71
N PRO A 86 -8.27 -2.04 -3.59
CA PRO A 86 -9.72 -1.96 -3.70
C PRO A 86 -10.32 -3.19 -4.39
N SER A 87 -11.57 -3.52 -4.07
CA SER A 87 -12.37 -4.40 -4.90
C SER A 87 -12.70 -3.74 -6.25
N LYS A 88 -12.87 -4.54 -7.31
CA LYS A 88 -13.16 -4.02 -8.68
C LYS A 88 -14.42 -3.18 -8.76
N GLU A 89 -15.42 -3.49 -7.94
CA GLU A 89 -16.68 -2.72 -7.89
C GLU A 89 -16.50 -1.26 -7.51
N LEU A 90 -15.36 -0.91 -6.90
CA LEU A 90 -15.02 0.45 -6.51
C LEU A 90 -14.38 1.28 -7.63
N CYS A 91 -14.22 0.75 -8.84
CA CYS A 91 -13.49 1.40 -9.94
C CYS A 91 -13.90 2.88 -10.11
N GLY A 92 -15.18 3.16 -10.32
CA GLY A 92 -15.67 4.53 -10.52
C GLY A 92 -15.38 5.47 -9.34
N MET A 93 -15.64 4.99 -8.12
CA MET A 93 -15.37 5.75 -6.89
C MET A 93 -13.87 5.98 -6.69
N TRP A 94 -13.06 4.99 -7.05
CA TRP A 94 -11.60 5.09 -6.93
C TRP A 94 -11.00 6.07 -7.90
N LEU A 95 -11.44 6.05 -9.17
CA LEU A 95 -11.02 7.02 -10.17
C LEU A 95 -11.41 8.45 -9.77
N ASN A 96 -12.61 8.67 -9.25
CA ASN A 96 -13.02 9.96 -8.72
C ASN A 96 -12.14 10.43 -7.54
N ARG A 97 -11.71 9.50 -6.68
CA ARG A 97 -10.77 9.79 -5.58
C ARG A 97 -9.41 10.24 -6.09
N LEU A 98 -8.85 9.54 -7.07
CA LEU A 98 -7.55 9.87 -7.67
C LEU A 98 -7.60 11.18 -8.45
N GLU A 99 -8.68 11.42 -9.21
CA GLU A 99 -8.92 12.67 -9.90
C GLU A 99 -9.02 13.84 -8.92
N SER A 100 -9.83 13.72 -7.89
CA SER A 100 -9.98 14.74 -6.84
C SER A 100 -8.66 15.06 -6.16
N ARG A 101 -7.82 14.04 -5.90
CA ARG A 101 -6.47 14.23 -5.35
C ARG A 101 -5.58 15.00 -6.31
N TYR A 102 -5.61 14.68 -7.59
CA TYR A 102 -4.87 15.40 -8.62
C TYR A 102 -5.34 16.85 -8.74
N MET A 103 -6.64 17.08 -8.76
CA MET A 103 -7.20 18.43 -8.85
C MET A 103 -6.85 19.33 -7.65
N LYS A 104 -6.75 18.73 -6.45
CA LYS A 104 -6.32 19.44 -5.23
C LYS A 104 -4.82 19.70 -5.16
N CYS A 105 -4.02 18.80 -5.70
CA CYS A 105 -2.57 18.86 -5.67
C CYS A 105 -2.00 18.33 -6.99
N LYS A 106 -1.75 19.25 -7.93
CA LYS A 106 -1.30 18.97 -9.29
C LYS A 106 0.19 18.64 -9.32
N THR A 107 0.54 17.46 -8.83
CA THR A 107 1.90 16.91 -8.93
C THR A 107 1.96 15.84 -10.02
N ASP A 108 3.14 15.65 -10.61
CA ASP A 108 3.39 14.58 -11.59
C ASP A 108 3.04 13.19 -11.05
N LYS A 109 3.24 12.97 -9.74
CA LYS A 109 2.89 11.73 -9.06
C LYS A 109 1.38 11.48 -9.09
N ASN A 110 0.59 12.50 -8.73
CA ASN A 110 -0.87 12.40 -8.71
C ASN A 110 -1.45 12.26 -10.11
N GLU A 111 -0.89 12.99 -11.08
CA GLU A 111 -1.28 12.90 -12.48
C GLU A 111 -1.01 11.51 -13.06
N ARG A 112 0.19 10.97 -12.86
CA ARG A 112 0.57 9.63 -13.32
C ARG A 112 -0.32 8.56 -12.70
N ALA A 113 -0.59 8.64 -11.40
CA ALA A 113 -1.47 7.68 -10.72
C ALA A 113 -2.89 7.69 -11.29
N PHE A 114 -3.47 8.86 -11.51
CA PHE A 114 -4.80 8.98 -12.11
C PHE A 114 -4.83 8.49 -13.56
N ASN A 115 -3.91 8.96 -14.40
CA ASN A 115 -3.85 8.59 -15.82
C ASN A 115 -3.60 7.10 -16.03
N TYR A 116 -2.75 6.48 -15.23
CA TYR A 116 -2.52 5.04 -15.28
C TYR A 116 -3.77 4.26 -14.89
N MET A 117 -4.41 4.61 -13.78
CA MET A 117 -5.57 3.88 -13.28
C MET A 117 -6.80 4.04 -14.16
N ARG A 118 -6.98 5.16 -14.86
CA ARG A 118 -8.07 5.32 -15.85
C ARG A 118 -8.16 4.19 -16.86
N ASN A 119 -7.02 3.63 -17.25
CA ASN A 119 -6.94 2.61 -18.29
C ASN A 119 -6.58 1.22 -17.75
N ASN A 120 -6.12 1.11 -16.50
CA ASN A 120 -5.51 -0.11 -15.97
C ASN A 120 -6.05 -0.54 -14.60
N PHE A 121 -7.14 0.05 -14.11
CA PHE A 121 -7.63 -0.24 -12.76
C PHE A 121 -7.91 -1.73 -12.54
N ASP A 122 -8.71 -2.35 -13.40
CA ASP A 122 -9.07 -3.76 -13.26
C ASP A 122 -7.84 -4.67 -13.37
N THR A 123 -6.94 -4.38 -14.31
CA THR A 123 -5.69 -5.13 -14.49
C THR A 123 -4.80 -5.00 -13.25
N ALA A 124 -4.67 -3.79 -12.70
CA ALA A 124 -3.86 -3.56 -11.51
C ALA A 124 -4.43 -4.26 -10.27
N VAL A 125 -5.75 -4.29 -10.12
CA VAL A 125 -6.43 -5.04 -9.06
C VAL A 125 -6.21 -6.54 -9.25
N ASP A 126 -6.38 -7.07 -10.47
CA ASP A 126 -6.16 -8.48 -10.78
C ASP A 126 -4.72 -8.92 -10.52
N GLU A 127 -3.74 -8.09 -10.85
CA GLU A 127 -2.34 -8.40 -10.57
C GLU A 127 -2.08 -8.58 -9.07
N MET A 128 -2.62 -7.70 -8.22
CA MET A 128 -2.49 -7.83 -6.76
C MET A 128 -3.32 -8.98 -6.20
N GLU A 129 -4.50 -9.24 -6.79
CA GLU A 129 -5.35 -10.36 -6.39
C GLU A 129 -4.66 -11.72 -6.58
N HIS A 130 -3.89 -11.88 -7.67
CA HIS A 130 -3.34 -13.16 -8.12
C HIS A 130 -1.82 -13.31 -7.97
N ASP A 131 -1.12 -12.31 -7.44
CA ASP A 131 0.30 -12.46 -7.16
C ASP A 131 0.58 -13.36 -5.94
N ALA A 132 1.87 -13.58 -5.65
CA ALA A 132 2.29 -14.54 -4.64
C ALA A 132 2.24 -14.03 -3.20
N ILE A 133 1.82 -12.78 -2.94
CA ILE A 133 1.63 -12.29 -1.57
C ILE A 133 0.43 -12.99 -0.93
N ILE A 134 0.62 -13.56 0.26
CA ILE A 134 -0.36 -14.41 0.93
C ILE A 134 -1.46 -13.57 1.60
N HIS A 135 -1.07 -12.48 2.28
CA HIS A 135 -2.00 -11.66 3.05
C HIS A 135 -2.57 -10.53 2.20
N LYS A 136 -3.88 -10.56 1.99
CA LYS A 136 -4.58 -9.62 1.10
C LYS A 136 -5.77 -8.98 1.80
N VAL A 137 -5.73 -7.66 1.93
CA VAL A 137 -6.83 -6.85 2.46
C VAL A 137 -7.54 -6.16 1.31
N ARG A 138 -8.79 -6.55 1.06
CA ARG A 138 -9.64 -5.88 0.07
C ARG A 138 -10.40 -4.73 0.71
N ILE A 139 -10.29 -3.57 0.10
CA ILE A 139 -11.11 -2.41 0.45
C ILE A 139 -12.46 -2.55 -0.25
N THR A 140 -13.51 -2.46 0.52
CA THR A 140 -14.92 -2.53 0.09
C THR A 140 -15.62 -1.19 0.32
N LYS A 141 -16.90 -1.09 -0.02
CA LYS A 141 -17.71 0.11 0.23
C LYS A 141 -17.81 0.46 1.71
N GLU A 142 -17.83 -0.56 2.56
CA GLU A 142 -18.03 -0.41 4.01
C GLU A 142 -16.80 0.20 4.71
N ASN A 143 -15.59 -0.02 4.16
CA ASN A 143 -14.34 0.41 4.79
C ASN A 143 -13.45 1.31 3.92
N MET A 144 -13.92 1.74 2.75
CA MET A 144 -13.11 2.50 1.78
C MET A 144 -12.56 3.84 2.28
N ASN A 145 -13.11 4.39 3.35
CA ASN A 145 -12.68 5.66 3.94
C ASN A 145 -11.93 5.45 5.27
N ASP A 146 -11.74 4.22 5.70
CA ASP A 146 -11.06 3.89 6.94
C ASP A 146 -10.08 2.71 6.74
N LEU A 147 -8.87 3.05 6.30
CA LEU A 147 -7.80 2.08 6.07
C LEU A 147 -7.44 1.30 7.35
N LYS A 148 -7.46 1.96 8.52
CA LYS A 148 -7.17 1.30 9.80
C LYS A 148 -8.22 0.23 10.10
N LYS A 149 -9.50 0.57 9.87
CA LYS A 149 -10.58 -0.38 10.06
C LYS A 149 -10.44 -1.56 9.12
N ALA A 150 -10.18 -1.34 7.82
CA ALA A 150 -9.99 -2.40 6.86
C ALA A 150 -8.89 -3.38 7.27
N MET A 151 -7.78 -2.85 7.80
CA MET A 151 -6.66 -3.66 8.29
C MET A 151 -6.98 -4.37 9.60
N ALA A 152 -7.66 -3.69 10.55
CA ALA A 152 -8.06 -4.28 11.81
C ALA A 152 -9.05 -5.44 11.63
N ASP A 153 -10.07 -5.24 10.80
CA ASP A 153 -11.07 -6.27 10.46
C ASP A 153 -10.36 -7.52 9.91
N TYR A 154 -9.40 -7.34 9.01
CA TYR A 154 -8.63 -8.46 8.44
C TYR A 154 -7.85 -9.26 9.48
N TRP A 155 -7.17 -8.58 10.43
CA TRP A 155 -6.37 -9.26 11.46
C TRP A 155 -7.25 -9.88 12.56
N ASP A 156 -8.38 -9.28 12.87
CA ASP A 156 -9.32 -9.83 13.86
C ASP A 156 -9.97 -11.12 13.33
N GLU A 157 -10.33 -11.20 12.05
CA GLU A 157 -10.84 -12.42 11.42
C GLU A 157 -9.83 -13.57 11.51
N ARG A 158 -8.54 -13.29 11.39
CA ARG A 158 -7.47 -14.32 11.41
C ARG A 158 -7.02 -14.78 12.78
N ARG A 159 -7.36 -14.05 13.84
CA ARG A 159 -7.07 -14.50 15.22
C ARG A 159 -7.88 -15.72 15.62
N PHE A 160 -8.90 -16.07 14.86
CA PHE A 160 -9.81 -17.19 15.13
C PHE A 160 -9.61 -18.38 14.16
N GLU A 161 -8.67 -18.28 13.22
CA GLU A 161 -8.21 -19.38 12.37
C GLU A 161 -6.98 -20.08 13.00
#